data_ebe8ff9ef15ce1603e666cb46e107748
#
_entry.id   ebe8ff9ef15ce1603e666cb46e107748
#
_cell.length_a   1.000
_cell.length_b   1.000
_cell.length_c   1.000
_cell.angle_alpha   90.00
_cell.angle_beta   90.00
_cell.angle_gamma   90.00
#
_symmetry.space_group_name_H-M   'P 1'
#
loop_
_entity.id
_entity.type
_entity.pdbx_description
1 polymer ?
#
loop_
_entity_poly.entity_id
_entity_poly.type
_entity_poly.pdbx_seq_one_letter_code
_entity_poly.pdbx_strand_id
1 'polypeptide(L)'
;MQDKPDKIVYGDKKSMNYPKFIYKYRPIENYNDLKSDYYLDALFNQYAVFSSRTNFNDLFDSKIDLVKPNPKDIKELSKLLPKTKRQELLKHLNKGDFTIEGHEFISKLNLKFNERIDSYAFMSLSSIPDSNLMWSHYAASHRGFCIEYKTEHVKARRVSYVDDIPSLELLDLYKTFYDLSTDNNLGIRILDALHCKLDEWEYESEYRFMASEGLATINGGEKFKKVNYDTDFVSSIIFGYRMEDKVKRLIIEEMPVGTIFKQATTGRNTMKIVDYNPINPV
;
A
#
# COMPACT_ATOMS: atom_id res chain seq x y z
N MET A 1 33.23 1.10 12.60
CA MET A 1 32.12 2.07 12.78
C MET A 1 31.06 1.64 11.80
N GLN A 2 30.00 1.00 12.30
CA GLN A 2 28.87 0.56 11.46
C GLN A 2 27.93 1.75 11.33
N ASP A 3 27.74 2.22 10.09
CA ASP A 3 26.74 3.23 9.77
C ASP A 3 25.34 2.68 10.06
N LYS A 4 24.64 3.33 10.98
CA LYS A 4 23.22 3.08 11.24
C LYS A 4 22.44 3.58 10.02
N PRO A 5 21.49 2.79 9.47
CA PRO A 5 20.64 3.28 8.39
C PRO A 5 19.82 4.48 8.88
N ASP A 6 19.82 5.54 8.07
CA ASP A 6 19.08 6.76 8.29
C ASP A 6 17.60 6.45 8.59
N LYS A 7 17.14 6.91 9.76
CA LYS A 7 15.72 6.90 10.11
C LYS A 7 14.99 7.83 9.14
N ILE A 8 14.19 7.26 8.26
CA ILE A 8 13.22 8.03 7.48
C ILE A 8 12.25 8.66 8.48
N VAL A 9 12.45 9.95 8.75
CA VAL A 9 11.54 10.76 9.56
C VAL A 9 10.36 11.10 8.67
N TYR A 10 9.27 10.37 8.81
CA TYR A 10 8.00 10.75 8.20
C TYR A 10 7.50 12.04 8.82
N GLY A 11 7.33 13.06 7.97
CA GLY A 11 6.96 14.42 8.35
C GLY A 11 5.59 14.54 8.98
N ASP A 12 5.49 15.65 9.74
CA ASP A 12 4.37 16.28 10.40
C ASP A 12 3.82 15.65 11.68
N LYS A 13 4.41 16.12 12.77
CA LYS A 13 3.82 16.17 14.11
C LYS A 13 2.70 17.24 14.19
N LYS A 14 1.71 17.22 13.34
CA LYS A 14 0.39 17.73 13.70
C LYS A 14 -0.37 16.55 14.26
N SER A 15 -0.89 16.70 15.47
CA SER A 15 -1.68 15.74 16.22
C SER A 15 -2.85 15.20 15.39
N MET A 16 -2.56 14.32 14.42
CA MET A 16 -3.56 13.45 13.87
C MET A 16 -3.93 12.48 14.98
N ASN A 17 -5.21 12.44 15.35
CA ASN A 17 -5.77 11.39 16.18
C ASN A 17 -5.60 10.06 15.41
N TYR A 18 -4.42 9.45 15.54
CA TYR A 18 -4.19 8.12 14.97
C TYR A 18 -5.17 7.16 15.66
N PRO A 19 -5.87 6.31 14.91
CA PRO A 19 -6.75 5.32 15.51
C PRO A 19 -5.93 4.39 16.41
N LYS A 20 -6.50 3.97 17.54
CA LYS A 20 -5.84 3.01 18.46
C LYS A 20 -5.58 1.67 17.79
N PHE A 21 -6.47 1.28 16.88
CA PHE A 21 -6.41 0.04 16.11
C PHE A 21 -6.63 0.30 14.64
N ILE A 22 -6.04 -0.56 13.81
CA ILE A 22 -6.25 -0.65 12.38
C ILE A 22 -6.56 -2.10 11.99
N TYR A 23 -7.31 -2.28 10.92
CA TYR A 23 -8.02 -3.51 10.63
C TYR A 23 -7.64 -4.07 9.28
N LYS A 24 -7.37 -5.39 9.21
CA LYS A 24 -7.14 -6.11 7.96
C LYS A 24 -8.23 -7.13 7.73
N TYR A 25 -9.12 -6.85 6.80
CA TYR A 25 -10.13 -7.79 6.34
C TYR A 25 -9.51 -8.88 5.48
N ARG A 26 -9.94 -10.12 5.66
CA ARG A 26 -9.44 -11.30 4.94
C ARG A 26 -10.59 -12.23 4.56
N PRO A 27 -10.62 -12.69 3.30
CA PRO A 27 -11.55 -13.74 2.91
C PRO A 27 -11.08 -15.10 3.44
N ILE A 28 -11.92 -16.09 3.37
CA ILE A 28 -11.57 -17.51 3.33
C ILE A 28 -11.91 -17.95 1.91
N GLU A 29 -10.95 -18.49 1.19
CA GLU A 29 -11.11 -18.88 -0.22
C GLU A 29 -11.30 -20.39 -0.37
N ASN A 30 -10.67 -21.19 0.50
CA ASN A 30 -10.72 -22.64 0.41
C ASN A 30 -11.48 -23.28 1.58
N TYR A 31 -12.82 -23.23 1.53
CA TYR A 31 -13.67 -23.85 2.55
C TYR A 31 -13.64 -25.40 2.52
N ASN A 32 -13.16 -26.00 1.44
CA ASN A 32 -13.05 -27.47 1.30
C ASN A 32 -11.79 -27.99 1.98
N ASP A 33 -10.73 -27.19 2.01
CA ASP A 33 -9.49 -27.50 2.69
C ASP A 33 -8.93 -26.24 3.39
N LEU A 34 -9.40 -26.01 4.61
CA LEU A 34 -9.03 -24.86 5.39
C LEU A 34 -7.53 -24.80 5.74
N LYS A 35 -6.85 -25.95 5.79
CA LYS A 35 -5.41 -26.00 6.09
C LYS A 35 -4.55 -25.51 4.92
N SER A 36 -5.07 -25.55 3.71
CA SER A 36 -4.41 -24.99 2.53
C SER A 36 -4.90 -23.58 2.16
N ASP A 37 -5.77 -22.97 2.99
CA ASP A 37 -6.20 -21.60 2.76
C ASP A 37 -5.07 -20.62 3.05
N TYR A 38 -4.75 -19.81 2.03
CA TYR A 38 -3.62 -18.87 2.08
C TYR A 38 -3.74 -17.82 3.18
N TYR A 39 -4.96 -17.35 3.46
CA TYR A 39 -5.16 -16.29 4.47
C TYR A 39 -5.15 -16.84 5.89
N LEU A 40 -5.60 -18.10 6.08
CA LEU A 40 -5.45 -18.80 7.34
C LEU A 40 -4.00 -19.19 7.62
N ASP A 41 -3.27 -19.65 6.59
CA ASP A 41 -1.83 -19.91 6.71
C ASP A 41 -1.07 -18.65 7.15
N ALA A 42 -1.39 -17.48 6.54
CA ALA A 42 -0.79 -16.21 6.94
C ALA A 42 -1.11 -15.82 8.39
N LEU A 43 -2.33 -16.09 8.85
CA LEU A 43 -2.74 -15.82 10.22
C LEU A 43 -2.02 -16.72 11.21
N PHE A 44 -1.99 -18.03 10.98
CA PHE A 44 -1.42 -19.02 11.91
C PHE A 44 0.10 -18.91 11.99
N ASN A 45 0.77 -18.63 10.87
CA ASN A 45 2.22 -18.44 10.81
C ASN A 45 2.67 -16.99 11.03
N GLN A 46 1.76 -16.11 11.41
CA GLN A 46 2.01 -14.71 11.82
C GLN A 46 2.84 -13.92 10.81
N TYR A 47 2.44 -13.96 9.55
CA TYR A 47 3.02 -13.09 8.55
C TYR A 47 1.97 -12.23 7.85
N ALA A 48 2.35 -10.99 7.57
CA ALA A 48 1.59 -10.06 6.75
C ALA A 48 2.02 -10.18 5.28
N VAL A 49 1.06 -10.06 4.38
CA VAL A 49 1.31 -10.08 2.94
C VAL A 49 1.19 -8.68 2.40
N PHE A 50 2.26 -8.24 1.77
CA PHE A 50 2.36 -6.97 1.06
C PHE A 50 2.29 -7.21 -0.44
N SER A 51 1.54 -6.40 -1.14
CA SER A 51 1.28 -6.52 -2.57
C SER A 51 1.80 -5.30 -3.33
N SER A 52 2.32 -5.51 -4.54
CA SER A 52 2.56 -4.41 -5.46
C SER A 52 1.24 -3.75 -5.87
N ARG A 53 1.27 -2.46 -6.18
CA ARG A 53 0.11 -1.74 -6.75
C ARG A 53 -0.43 -2.41 -8.03
N THR A 54 0.40 -3.13 -8.77
CA THR A 54 -0.01 -3.86 -9.98
C THR A 54 -1.00 -5.00 -9.72
N ASN A 55 -1.19 -5.37 -8.45
CA ASN A 55 -2.16 -6.40 -8.03
C ASN A 55 -3.40 -5.80 -7.36
N PHE A 56 -3.54 -4.48 -7.34
CA PHE A 56 -4.73 -3.85 -6.78
C PHE A 56 -5.93 -4.06 -7.70
N ASN A 57 -7.11 -4.15 -7.12
CA ASN A 57 -8.37 -4.31 -7.84
C ASN A 57 -8.82 -2.99 -8.52
N ASP A 58 -8.39 -1.85 -8.01
CA ASP A 58 -8.64 -0.54 -8.61
C ASP A 58 -7.53 -0.19 -9.61
N LEU A 59 -7.91 0.13 -10.84
CA LEU A 59 -7.00 0.49 -11.93
C LEU A 59 -6.31 1.84 -11.72
N PHE A 60 -6.85 2.67 -10.85
CA PHE A 60 -6.37 4.04 -10.57
C PHE A 60 -5.65 4.15 -9.23
N ASP A 61 -5.69 3.11 -8.41
CA ASP A 61 -5.04 3.12 -7.11
C ASP A 61 -3.51 3.23 -7.25
N SER A 62 -2.93 4.17 -6.51
CA SER A 62 -1.48 4.46 -6.55
C SER A 62 -0.95 4.76 -7.95
N LYS A 63 -1.83 5.17 -8.87
CA LYS A 63 -1.45 5.61 -10.20
C LYS A 63 -0.90 7.02 -10.15
N ILE A 64 0.14 7.25 -10.95
CA ILE A 64 0.76 8.57 -11.10
C ILE A 64 0.78 8.89 -12.60
N ASP A 65 0.17 10.00 -12.98
CA ASP A 65 0.26 10.51 -14.35
C ASP A 65 1.58 11.27 -14.53
N LEU A 66 2.39 10.86 -15.51
CA LEU A 66 3.63 11.51 -15.83
C LEU A 66 3.42 12.51 -16.98
N VAL A 67 3.36 13.79 -16.64
CA VAL A 67 3.19 14.87 -17.58
C VAL A 67 4.45 15.01 -18.45
N LYS A 68 4.27 14.86 -19.77
CA LYS A 68 5.37 14.96 -20.74
C LYS A 68 5.97 16.37 -20.73
N PRO A 69 7.31 16.51 -20.70
CA PRO A 69 7.95 17.83 -20.67
C PRO A 69 7.74 18.57 -21.99
N ASN A 70 7.75 19.89 -21.93
CA ASN A 70 7.80 20.72 -23.13
C ASN A 70 9.24 20.75 -23.70
N PRO A 71 9.44 20.65 -25.02
CA PRO A 71 10.78 20.78 -25.63
C PRO A 71 11.51 22.08 -25.25
N LYS A 72 10.78 23.17 -24.99
CA LYS A 72 11.38 24.44 -24.53
C LYS A 72 11.99 24.29 -23.15
N ASP A 73 11.34 23.58 -22.24
CA ASP A 73 11.83 23.37 -20.87
C ASP A 73 13.09 22.51 -20.87
N ILE A 74 13.14 21.48 -21.73
CA ILE A 74 14.36 20.67 -21.94
C ILE A 74 15.51 21.50 -22.51
N LYS A 75 15.21 22.44 -23.43
CA LYS A 75 16.23 23.37 -23.95
C LYS A 75 16.76 24.31 -22.88
N GLU A 76 15.89 24.86 -22.03
CA GLU A 76 16.34 25.68 -20.89
C GLU A 76 17.17 24.86 -19.90
N LEU A 77 16.72 23.66 -19.55
CA LEU A 77 17.45 22.74 -18.70
C LEU A 77 18.87 22.47 -19.24
N SER A 78 19.00 22.32 -20.56
CA SER A 78 20.29 22.06 -21.20
C SER A 78 21.32 23.14 -20.94
N LYS A 79 20.92 24.40 -20.72
CA LYS A 79 21.80 25.53 -20.44
C LYS A 79 22.54 25.40 -19.10
N LEU A 80 21.95 24.66 -18.17
CA LEU A 80 22.50 24.42 -16.83
C LEU A 80 23.57 23.31 -16.83
N LEU A 81 23.69 22.56 -17.92
CA LEU A 81 24.59 21.41 -18.03
C LEU A 81 25.98 21.77 -18.56
N PRO A 82 27.02 21.05 -18.13
CA PRO A 82 28.31 21.06 -18.78
C PRO A 82 28.22 20.71 -20.26
N LYS A 83 29.19 21.21 -21.08
CA LYS A 83 29.13 21.12 -22.55
C LYS A 83 28.84 19.72 -23.08
N THR A 84 29.42 18.69 -22.51
CA THR A 84 29.24 17.29 -22.93
C THR A 84 27.82 16.80 -22.68
N LYS A 85 27.35 16.92 -21.45
CA LYS A 85 25.94 16.54 -21.07
C LYS A 85 24.90 17.40 -21.81
N ARG A 86 25.21 18.70 -22.06
CA ARG A 86 24.34 19.57 -22.86
C ARG A 86 24.19 19.08 -24.30
N GLN A 87 25.29 18.68 -24.95
CA GLN A 87 25.23 18.18 -26.32
C GLN A 87 24.45 16.87 -26.40
N GLU A 88 24.59 16.01 -25.40
CA GLU A 88 23.80 14.78 -25.29
C GLU A 88 22.31 15.08 -25.17
N LEU A 89 21.91 15.95 -24.23
CA LEU A 89 20.51 16.31 -24.02
C LEU A 89 19.90 16.98 -25.26
N LEU A 90 20.66 17.84 -25.97
CA LEU A 90 20.19 18.54 -27.17
C LEU A 90 19.95 17.62 -28.37
N LYS A 91 20.52 16.39 -28.41
CA LYS A 91 20.17 15.38 -29.43
C LYS A 91 18.71 14.95 -29.36
N HIS A 92 18.07 15.11 -28.20
CA HIS A 92 16.65 14.81 -28.02
C HIS A 92 15.72 15.85 -28.66
N LEU A 93 16.26 16.99 -29.17
CA LEU A 93 15.48 18.10 -29.70
C LEU A 93 15.90 18.43 -31.15
N ASN A 94 14.89 18.73 -32.00
CA ASN A 94 15.12 19.25 -33.33
C ASN A 94 14.00 20.28 -33.68
N LYS A 95 14.39 21.49 -34.06
CA LYS A 95 13.51 22.57 -34.50
C LYS A 95 12.31 22.86 -33.58
N GLY A 96 12.49 22.65 -32.27
CA GLY A 96 11.45 22.93 -31.26
C GLY A 96 10.52 21.76 -30.94
N ASP A 97 10.85 20.56 -31.43
CA ASP A 97 10.15 19.33 -31.13
C ASP A 97 11.11 18.24 -30.66
N PHE A 98 10.60 17.11 -30.16
CA PHE A 98 11.42 15.95 -29.81
C PHE A 98 11.85 15.17 -31.05
N THR A 99 13.10 14.72 -31.07
CA THR A 99 13.59 13.72 -32.02
C THR A 99 13.07 12.32 -31.67
N ILE A 100 13.32 11.35 -32.55
CA ILE A 100 13.04 9.93 -32.25
C ILE A 100 13.80 9.51 -30.98
N GLU A 101 15.08 9.85 -30.87
CA GLU A 101 15.90 9.58 -29.68
C GLU A 101 15.31 10.26 -28.42
N GLY A 102 14.76 11.48 -28.56
CA GLY A 102 14.09 12.19 -27.48
C GLY A 102 12.82 11.48 -26.99
N HIS A 103 12.01 10.98 -27.92
CA HIS A 103 10.83 10.17 -27.58
C HIS A 103 11.21 8.84 -26.92
N GLU A 104 12.23 8.17 -27.42
CA GLU A 104 12.75 6.94 -26.81
C GLU A 104 13.27 7.17 -25.39
N PHE A 105 13.98 8.29 -25.17
CA PHE A 105 14.48 8.65 -23.85
C PHE A 105 13.33 8.92 -22.86
N ILE A 106 12.30 9.67 -23.28
CA ILE A 106 11.09 9.91 -22.50
C ILE A 106 10.42 8.57 -22.13
N SER A 107 10.27 7.69 -23.11
CA SER A 107 9.66 6.37 -22.89
C SER A 107 10.49 5.52 -21.91
N LYS A 108 11.82 5.59 -22.00
CA LYS A 108 12.74 4.92 -21.08
C LYS A 108 12.63 5.43 -19.65
N LEU A 109 12.55 6.77 -19.47
CA LEU A 109 12.36 7.36 -18.14
C LEU A 109 11.03 6.93 -17.52
N ASN A 110 9.98 6.97 -18.32
CA ASN A 110 8.64 6.54 -17.89
C ASN A 110 8.65 5.06 -17.47
N LEU A 111 9.23 4.19 -18.28
CA LEU A 111 9.34 2.76 -17.98
C LEU A 111 10.10 2.54 -16.66
N LYS A 112 11.29 3.11 -16.51
CA LYS A 112 12.11 2.98 -15.31
C LYS A 112 11.42 3.52 -14.05
N PHE A 113 10.69 4.64 -14.19
CA PHE A 113 9.90 5.18 -13.10
C PHE A 113 8.83 4.19 -12.65
N ASN A 114 8.04 3.66 -13.61
CA ASN A 114 6.99 2.69 -13.29
C ASN A 114 7.57 1.40 -12.70
N GLU A 115 8.63 0.83 -13.27
CA GLU A 115 9.33 -0.32 -12.69
C GLU A 115 9.75 -0.06 -11.24
N ARG A 116 10.26 1.15 -10.94
CA ARG A 116 10.65 1.52 -9.58
C ARG A 116 9.49 1.58 -8.62
N ILE A 117 8.39 2.24 -8.98
CA ILE A 117 7.23 2.34 -8.10
C ILE A 117 6.45 1.02 -8.00
N ASP A 118 6.48 0.17 -9.04
CA ASP A 118 5.91 -1.18 -9.00
C ASP A 118 6.69 -2.14 -8.08
N SER A 119 7.95 -1.80 -7.77
CA SER A 119 8.75 -2.57 -6.80
C SER A 119 8.35 -2.33 -5.34
N TYR A 120 7.61 -1.26 -5.03
CA TYR A 120 7.08 -1.05 -3.69
C TYR A 120 5.96 -2.04 -3.38
N ALA A 121 5.90 -2.46 -2.13
CA ALA A 121 4.85 -3.34 -1.65
C ALA A 121 4.05 -2.68 -0.52
N PHE A 122 2.75 -2.86 -0.56
CA PHE A 122 1.79 -2.22 0.32
C PHE A 122 0.97 -3.25 1.07
N MET A 123 0.63 -2.92 2.31
CA MET A 123 -0.42 -3.57 3.07
C MET A 123 -1.49 -2.53 3.36
N SER A 124 -2.65 -2.68 2.72
CA SER A 124 -3.83 -1.83 2.95
C SER A 124 -4.58 -2.32 4.18
N LEU A 125 -4.93 -1.38 5.04
CA LEU A 125 -5.63 -1.55 6.30
C LEU A 125 -6.79 -0.55 6.36
N SER A 126 -7.79 -0.79 7.18
CA SER A 126 -8.88 0.17 7.43
C SER A 126 -8.83 0.67 8.86
N SER A 127 -9.33 1.86 9.13
CA SER A 127 -9.57 2.33 10.49
C SER A 127 -10.95 1.92 11.04
N ILE A 128 -11.78 1.25 10.25
CA ILE A 128 -13.18 0.93 10.58
C ILE A 128 -13.38 -0.58 10.61
N PRO A 129 -13.80 -1.19 11.74
CA PRO A 129 -14.07 -2.63 11.86
C PRO A 129 -15.49 -3.05 11.48
N ASP A 130 -16.42 -2.10 11.42
CA ASP A 130 -17.88 -2.33 11.35
C ASP A 130 -18.51 -1.83 10.03
N SER A 131 -17.70 -1.62 8.98
CA SER A 131 -18.20 -1.24 7.66
C SER A 131 -18.80 -2.44 6.93
N ASN A 132 -20.09 -2.37 6.61
CA ASN A 132 -20.78 -3.39 5.81
C ASN A 132 -20.12 -3.60 4.44
N LEU A 133 -19.68 -2.54 3.79
CA LEU A 133 -19.00 -2.61 2.49
C LEU A 133 -17.64 -3.34 2.60
N MET A 134 -16.86 -3.04 3.64
CA MET A 134 -15.57 -3.72 3.86
C MET A 134 -15.77 -5.22 4.10
N TRP A 135 -16.74 -5.61 4.91
CA TRP A 135 -17.06 -7.02 5.14
C TRP A 135 -17.58 -7.72 3.88
N SER A 136 -18.34 -7.01 3.05
CA SER A 136 -18.86 -7.55 1.80
C SER A 136 -17.74 -7.78 0.77
N HIS A 137 -16.89 -6.79 0.56
CA HIS A 137 -15.87 -6.81 -0.50
C HIS A 137 -14.62 -7.59 -0.12
N TYR A 138 -14.15 -7.46 1.13
CA TYR A 138 -12.83 -7.94 1.54
C TYR A 138 -12.84 -9.13 2.50
N ALA A 139 -14.02 -9.58 2.94
CA ALA A 139 -14.16 -10.72 3.84
C ALA A 139 -15.13 -11.77 3.31
N ALA A 140 -15.05 -12.12 2.03
CA ALA A 140 -15.87 -13.16 1.37
C ALA A 140 -17.37 -13.03 1.70
N SER A 141 -17.96 -11.84 1.52
CA SER A 141 -19.38 -11.56 1.83
C SER A 141 -19.73 -11.92 3.28
N HIS A 142 -18.97 -11.42 4.24
CA HIS A 142 -19.09 -11.62 5.69
C HIS A 142 -18.72 -13.02 6.20
N ARG A 143 -18.13 -13.90 5.38
CA ARG A 143 -17.72 -15.25 5.80
C ARG A 143 -16.26 -15.32 6.24
N GLY A 144 -15.44 -14.30 5.95
CA GLY A 144 -14.06 -14.19 6.33
C GLY A 144 -13.87 -13.66 7.76
N PHE A 145 -12.67 -13.17 8.02
CA PHE A 145 -12.26 -12.60 9.31
C PHE A 145 -11.60 -11.23 9.14
N CYS A 146 -11.43 -10.55 10.25
CA CYS A 146 -10.68 -9.30 10.29
C CYS A 146 -9.66 -9.35 11.44
N ILE A 147 -8.42 -8.95 11.16
CA ILE A 147 -7.35 -8.86 12.14
C ILE A 147 -7.32 -7.42 12.65
N GLU A 148 -7.44 -7.24 13.96
CA GLU A 148 -7.28 -5.95 14.64
C GLU A 148 -5.82 -5.80 15.07
N TYR A 149 -5.09 -4.87 14.46
CA TYR A 149 -3.71 -4.57 14.80
C TYR A 149 -3.62 -3.35 15.71
N LYS A 150 -2.67 -3.37 16.66
CA LYS A 150 -2.31 -2.21 17.48
C LYS A 150 -1.49 -1.24 16.63
N THR A 151 -1.94 0.00 16.54
CA THR A 151 -1.32 1.02 15.67
C THR A 151 0.08 1.43 16.14
N GLU A 152 0.41 1.21 17.41
CA GLU A 152 1.75 1.46 17.95
C GLU A 152 2.84 0.60 17.30
N HIS A 153 2.49 -0.61 16.82
CA HIS A 153 3.40 -1.53 16.13
C HIS A 153 3.34 -1.37 14.61
N VAL A 154 2.19 -0.95 14.06
CA VAL A 154 1.99 -0.83 12.61
C VAL A 154 1.82 0.64 12.23
N LYS A 155 2.93 1.26 11.84
CA LYS A 155 2.97 2.68 11.45
C LYS A 155 2.50 2.85 10.00
N ALA A 156 1.20 2.72 9.79
CA ALA A 156 0.58 2.94 8.49
C ALA A 156 0.24 4.43 8.29
N ARG A 157 0.33 4.90 7.07
CA ARG A 157 -0.04 6.25 6.69
C ARG A 157 -1.48 6.27 6.15
N ARG A 158 -2.27 7.26 6.55
CA ARG A 158 -3.62 7.45 6.02
C ARG A 158 -3.56 7.76 4.52
N VAL A 159 -4.45 7.13 3.75
CA VAL A 159 -4.65 7.41 2.33
C VAL A 159 -5.40 8.75 2.17
N SER A 160 -4.99 9.54 1.20
CA SER A 160 -5.68 10.77 0.80
C SER A 160 -6.63 10.45 -0.35
N TYR A 161 -7.90 10.78 -0.16
CA TYR A 161 -8.90 10.63 -1.21
C TYR A 161 -8.95 11.89 -2.07
N VAL A 162 -9.02 11.70 -3.38
CA VAL A 162 -8.85 12.76 -4.38
C VAL A 162 -9.83 12.57 -5.53
N ASP A 163 -10.21 13.69 -6.19
CA ASP A 163 -11.11 13.67 -7.34
C ASP A 163 -10.42 13.18 -8.61
N ASP A 164 -9.09 13.31 -8.69
CA ASP A 164 -8.31 12.95 -9.88
C ASP A 164 -6.95 12.34 -9.47
N ILE A 165 -6.38 11.54 -10.35
CA ILE A 165 -5.09 10.88 -10.10
C ILE A 165 -3.97 11.93 -10.02
N PRO A 166 -3.01 11.76 -9.09
CA PRO A 166 -1.87 12.67 -8.96
C PRO A 166 -1.00 12.70 -10.21
N SER A 167 -0.52 13.89 -10.57
CA SER A 167 0.42 14.06 -11.67
C SER A 167 1.81 14.47 -11.16
N LEU A 168 2.85 14.05 -11.89
CA LEU A 168 4.23 14.48 -11.70
C LEU A 168 4.85 14.90 -13.03
N GLU A 169 5.61 16.00 -13.00
CA GLU A 169 6.31 16.46 -14.19
C GLU A 169 7.48 15.53 -14.52
N LEU A 170 7.48 14.94 -15.70
CA LEU A 170 8.60 14.11 -16.15
C LEU A 170 9.90 14.95 -16.25
N LEU A 171 9.80 16.28 -16.35
CA LEU A 171 10.92 17.21 -16.27
C LEU A 171 11.71 17.07 -14.97
N ASP A 172 11.06 16.77 -13.85
CA ASP A 172 11.74 16.57 -12.56
C ASP A 172 12.58 15.28 -12.57
N LEU A 173 12.14 14.26 -13.28
CA LEU A 173 12.94 13.04 -13.52
C LEU A 173 14.14 13.34 -14.44
N TYR A 174 13.99 14.19 -15.46
CA TYR A 174 15.11 14.69 -16.26
C TYR A 174 16.15 15.41 -15.40
N LYS A 175 15.70 16.34 -14.53
CA LYS A 175 16.60 17.05 -13.61
C LYS A 175 17.37 16.08 -12.73
N THR A 176 16.68 15.08 -12.17
CA THR A 176 17.30 14.05 -11.33
C THR A 176 18.30 13.22 -12.13
N PHE A 177 17.96 12.79 -13.34
CA PHE A 177 18.83 12.00 -14.20
C PHE A 177 20.16 12.73 -14.54
N TYR A 178 20.09 14.05 -14.70
CA TYR A 178 21.26 14.88 -15.02
C TYR A 178 21.93 15.52 -13.79
N ASP A 179 21.59 15.13 -12.59
CA ASP A 179 22.11 15.67 -11.32
C ASP A 179 21.84 17.19 -11.15
N LEU A 180 20.76 17.68 -11.72
CA LEU A 180 20.32 19.08 -11.63
C LEU A 180 19.18 19.30 -10.63
N SER A 181 18.69 18.24 -10.02
CA SER A 181 17.60 18.37 -9.06
C SER A 181 18.10 19.02 -7.78
N THR A 182 17.51 20.17 -7.44
CA THR A 182 17.63 20.80 -6.13
C THR A 182 16.42 20.49 -5.27
N ASP A 183 15.44 19.75 -5.81
CA ASP A 183 14.20 19.41 -5.14
C ASP A 183 14.38 18.13 -4.30
N ASN A 184 14.71 18.32 -3.04
CA ASN A 184 14.76 17.23 -2.05
C ASN A 184 13.38 16.62 -1.76
N ASN A 185 12.29 17.19 -2.33
CA ASN A 185 10.92 16.79 -2.06
C ASN A 185 10.33 15.83 -3.11
N LEU A 186 11.03 15.57 -4.23
CA LEU A 186 10.50 14.68 -5.28
C LEU A 186 10.11 13.30 -4.72
N GLY A 187 10.94 12.71 -3.87
CA GLY A 187 10.64 11.44 -3.21
C GLY A 187 9.40 11.51 -2.32
N ILE A 188 9.21 12.63 -1.61
CA ILE A 188 8.02 12.87 -0.78
C ILE A 188 6.78 12.99 -1.66
N ARG A 189 6.84 13.75 -2.76
CA ARG A 189 5.74 13.90 -3.72
C ARG A 189 5.34 12.57 -4.35
N ILE A 190 6.32 11.72 -4.67
CA ILE A 190 6.06 10.35 -5.17
C ILE A 190 5.36 9.53 -4.09
N LEU A 191 5.84 9.57 -2.83
CA LEU A 191 5.22 8.85 -1.72
C LEU A 191 3.81 9.36 -1.44
N ASP A 192 3.58 10.68 -1.51
CA ASP A 192 2.26 11.27 -1.36
C ASP A 192 1.32 10.77 -2.46
N ALA A 193 1.77 10.78 -3.70
CA ALA A 193 0.99 10.29 -4.85
C ALA A 193 0.67 8.79 -4.73
N LEU A 194 1.59 7.96 -4.21
CA LEU A 194 1.35 6.54 -3.96
C LEU A 194 0.38 6.28 -2.77
N HIS A 195 0.07 7.30 -1.99
CA HIS A 195 -0.93 7.25 -0.93
C HIS A 195 -2.21 8.02 -1.30
N CYS A 196 -2.47 8.22 -2.60
CA CYS A 196 -3.74 8.75 -3.09
C CYS A 196 -4.61 7.63 -3.67
N LYS A 197 -5.91 7.80 -3.52
CA LYS A 197 -6.95 6.93 -4.07
C LYS A 197 -8.14 7.78 -4.47
N LEU A 198 -8.90 7.39 -5.49
CA LEU A 198 -10.10 8.13 -5.89
C LEU A 198 -11.13 8.14 -4.75
N ASP A 199 -11.88 9.23 -4.63
CA ASP A 199 -12.82 9.51 -3.54
C ASP A 199 -13.98 8.50 -3.44
N GLU A 200 -14.34 7.83 -4.53
CA GLU A 200 -15.32 6.73 -4.54
C GLU A 200 -14.96 5.57 -3.60
N TRP A 201 -13.68 5.47 -3.19
CA TRP A 201 -13.16 4.48 -2.24
C TRP A 201 -13.05 5.01 -0.81
N GLU A 202 -13.53 6.23 -0.52
CA GLU A 202 -13.40 6.85 0.82
C GLU A 202 -14.03 6.01 1.93
N TYR A 203 -15.04 5.19 1.60
CA TYR A 203 -15.68 4.27 2.54
C TYR A 203 -14.72 3.23 3.16
N GLU A 204 -13.55 3.00 2.55
CA GLU A 204 -12.53 2.08 3.09
C GLU A 204 -11.80 2.67 4.29
N SER A 205 -11.77 3.99 4.44
CA SER A 205 -11.02 4.71 5.49
C SER A 205 -9.60 4.15 5.63
N GLU A 206 -8.90 4.06 4.49
CA GLU A 206 -7.68 3.27 4.32
C GLU A 206 -6.48 3.90 5.01
N TYR A 207 -5.69 3.04 5.63
CA TYR A 207 -4.32 3.27 6.06
C TYR A 207 -3.40 2.31 5.32
N ARG A 208 -2.28 2.80 4.84
CA ARG A 208 -1.36 2.02 4.03
C ARG A 208 0.00 1.93 4.69
N PHE A 209 0.47 0.71 4.89
CA PHE A 209 1.83 0.43 5.31
C PHE A 209 2.63 0.01 4.08
N MET A 210 3.69 0.77 3.79
CA MET A 210 4.57 0.50 2.65
C MET A 210 5.86 -0.15 3.14
N ALA A 211 6.20 -1.31 2.60
CA ALA A 211 7.47 -1.97 2.84
C ALA A 211 8.47 -1.50 1.78
N SER A 212 9.60 -0.93 2.23
CA SER A 212 10.76 -0.66 1.36
C SER A 212 11.54 -1.93 1.06
N GLU A 213 12.40 -1.89 0.04
CA GLU A 213 13.20 -3.04 -0.42
C GLU A 213 14.01 -3.75 0.67
N GLY A 214 14.38 -3.05 1.75
CA GLY A 214 15.16 -3.62 2.86
C GLY A 214 14.35 -4.41 3.90
N LEU A 215 13.01 -4.30 3.91
CA LEU A 215 12.16 -4.93 4.94
C LEU A 215 11.56 -6.26 4.52
N ALA A 216 11.63 -6.60 3.24
CA ALA A 216 11.05 -7.83 2.76
C ALA A 216 11.91 -8.41 1.66
N THR A 217 12.46 -9.59 1.89
CA THR A 217 13.07 -10.40 0.85
C THR A 217 11.98 -10.81 -0.14
N ILE A 218 11.93 -10.10 -1.29
CA ILE A 218 11.26 -10.70 -2.43
C ILE A 218 12.27 -11.59 -3.11
N ASN A 219 11.98 -12.88 -3.16
CA ASN A 219 12.63 -13.74 -4.14
C ASN A 219 12.20 -13.25 -5.53
N GLY A 220 13.14 -12.97 -6.40
CA GLY A 220 12.87 -12.40 -7.72
C GLY A 220 11.76 -13.17 -8.44
N GLY A 221 10.70 -12.45 -8.84
CA GLY A 221 9.52 -13.00 -9.52
C GLY A 221 8.25 -13.10 -8.68
N GLU A 222 8.29 -12.96 -7.36
CA GLU A 222 7.08 -12.98 -6.55
C GLU A 222 6.40 -11.60 -6.50
N LYS A 223 5.10 -11.58 -6.79
CA LYS A 223 4.25 -10.38 -6.71
C LYS A 223 3.95 -9.92 -5.29
N PHE A 224 4.33 -10.71 -4.27
CA PHE A 224 3.98 -10.51 -2.87
C PHE A 224 5.21 -10.61 -1.99
N LYS A 225 5.26 -9.77 -0.95
CA LYS A 225 6.25 -9.83 0.11
C LYS A 225 5.61 -10.35 1.38
N LYS A 226 6.22 -11.35 2.01
CA LYS A 226 5.81 -11.84 3.33
C LYS A 226 6.69 -11.18 4.39
N VAL A 227 6.07 -10.63 5.43
CA VAL A 227 6.76 -9.99 6.56
C VAL A 227 6.21 -10.61 7.84
N ASN A 228 7.05 -11.29 8.59
CA ASN A 228 6.67 -11.85 9.89
C ASN A 228 6.44 -10.72 10.89
N TYR A 229 5.50 -10.93 11.80
CA TYR A 229 5.22 -10.04 12.91
C TYR A 229 5.06 -10.80 14.22
N ASP A 230 5.26 -10.12 15.33
CA ASP A 230 5.09 -10.72 16.65
C ASP A 230 3.61 -10.76 17.06
N THR A 231 3.23 -11.75 17.86
CA THR A 231 1.84 -11.97 18.30
C THR A 231 1.24 -10.75 18.99
N ASP A 232 2.04 -9.97 19.69
CA ASP A 232 1.62 -8.76 20.41
C ASP A 232 1.17 -7.61 19.49
N PHE A 233 1.45 -7.68 18.18
CA PHE A 233 0.92 -6.74 17.19
C PHE A 233 -0.59 -6.89 17.01
N VAL A 234 -1.10 -8.10 17.23
CA VAL A 234 -2.54 -8.42 17.09
C VAL A 234 -3.25 -8.12 18.41
N SER A 235 -4.29 -7.30 18.35
CA SER A 235 -5.17 -7.02 19.49
C SER A 235 -6.29 -8.05 19.59
N SER A 236 -6.92 -8.38 18.46
CA SER A 236 -7.99 -9.38 18.40
C SER A 236 -8.20 -9.91 16.98
N ILE A 237 -8.90 -11.04 16.89
CA ILE A 237 -9.44 -11.57 15.63
C ILE A 237 -10.96 -11.41 15.66
N ILE A 238 -11.53 -10.81 14.60
CA ILE A 238 -12.96 -10.55 14.48
C ILE A 238 -13.52 -11.52 13.45
N PHE A 239 -14.45 -12.35 13.84
CA PHE A 239 -15.15 -13.27 12.94
C PHE A 239 -16.23 -12.55 12.14
N GLY A 240 -16.34 -12.85 10.85
CA GLY A 240 -17.41 -12.33 10.02
C GLY A 240 -18.77 -12.85 10.43
N TYR A 241 -19.82 -12.05 10.24
CA TYR A 241 -21.19 -12.37 10.63
C TYR A 241 -21.70 -13.73 10.14
N ARG A 242 -21.25 -14.15 8.95
CA ARG A 242 -21.63 -15.41 8.29
C ARG A 242 -20.54 -16.47 8.34
N MET A 243 -19.51 -16.30 9.17
CA MET A 243 -18.45 -17.30 9.27
C MET A 243 -18.99 -18.60 9.87
N GLU A 244 -18.64 -19.72 9.25
CA GLU A 244 -19.03 -21.05 9.71
C GLU A 244 -18.33 -21.42 11.03
N ASP A 245 -19.05 -22.08 11.95
CA ASP A 245 -18.52 -22.46 13.27
C ASP A 245 -17.30 -23.40 13.18
N LYS A 246 -17.21 -24.24 12.13
CA LYS A 246 -16.03 -25.08 11.94
C LYS A 246 -14.76 -24.25 11.71
N VAL A 247 -14.90 -23.09 11.02
CA VAL A 247 -13.76 -22.17 10.75
C VAL A 247 -13.38 -21.42 12.02
N LYS A 248 -14.39 -20.93 12.79
CA LYS A 248 -14.14 -20.26 14.06
C LYS A 248 -13.39 -21.18 15.02
N ARG A 249 -13.83 -22.45 15.15
CA ARG A 249 -13.13 -23.45 16.00
C ARG A 249 -11.69 -23.65 15.58
N LEU A 250 -11.44 -23.85 14.28
CA LEU A 250 -10.08 -24.00 13.76
C LEU A 250 -9.20 -22.78 14.10
N ILE A 251 -9.71 -21.55 13.88
CA ILE A 251 -8.94 -20.35 14.23
C ILE A 251 -8.67 -20.27 15.73
N ILE A 252 -9.65 -20.60 16.57
CA ILE A 252 -9.46 -20.60 18.04
C ILE A 252 -8.41 -21.62 18.49
N GLU A 253 -8.41 -22.80 17.88
CA GLU A 253 -7.48 -23.89 18.20
C GLU A 253 -6.03 -23.58 17.77
N GLU A 254 -5.85 -22.94 16.60
CA GLU A 254 -4.54 -22.66 16.02
C GLU A 254 -3.92 -21.33 16.53
N MET A 255 -4.73 -20.41 17.05
CA MET A 255 -4.20 -19.15 17.57
C MET A 255 -3.60 -19.30 18.97
N PRO A 256 -2.58 -18.49 19.31
CA PRO A 256 -1.95 -18.53 20.63
C PRO A 256 -2.94 -18.35 21.78
N VAL A 257 -2.67 -19.04 22.90
CA VAL A 257 -3.46 -18.90 24.13
C VAL A 257 -3.50 -17.44 24.58
N GLY A 258 -4.67 -16.93 24.89
CA GLY A 258 -4.86 -15.53 25.27
C GLY A 258 -5.27 -14.62 24.11
N THR A 259 -5.37 -15.14 22.89
CA THR A 259 -5.94 -14.38 21.75
C THR A 259 -7.37 -13.96 22.06
N ILE A 260 -7.67 -12.68 21.85
CA ILE A 260 -9.02 -12.13 22.02
C ILE A 260 -9.80 -12.33 20.73
N PHE A 261 -11.01 -12.86 20.85
CA PHE A 261 -11.93 -13.04 19.73
C PHE A 261 -13.12 -12.12 19.84
N LYS A 262 -13.57 -11.62 18.69
CA LYS A 262 -14.74 -10.78 18.54
C LYS A 262 -15.61 -11.32 17.40
N GLN A 263 -16.86 -10.87 17.34
CA GLN A 263 -17.83 -11.25 16.31
C GLN A 263 -18.46 -10.01 15.70
N ALA A 264 -18.46 -9.94 14.37
CA ALA A 264 -19.29 -8.99 13.66
C ALA A 264 -20.77 -9.43 13.74
N THR A 265 -21.64 -8.52 14.17
CA THR A 265 -23.07 -8.73 14.30
C THR A 265 -23.84 -7.65 13.54
N THR A 266 -25.13 -7.86 13.32
CA THR A 266 -25.99 -6.88 12.65
C THR A 266 -26.94 -6.21 13.63
N GLY A 267 -27.01 -4.87 13.57
CA GLY A 267 -28.14 -4.12 14.10
C GLY A 267 -29.22 -3.91 13.03
N ARG A 268 -30.11 -2.96 13.24
CA ARG A 268 -31.18 -2.67 12.27
C ARG A 268 -30.62 -2.21 10.91
N ASN A 269 -29.67 -1.27 10.90
CA ASN A 269 -29.07 -0.68 9.69
C ASN A 269 -27.53 -0.55 9.79
N THR A 270 -26.91 -1.18 10.78
CA THR A 270 -25.48 -1.04 11.07
C THR A 270 -24.90 -2.39 11.44
N MET A 271 -23.61 -2.52 11.24
CA MET A 271 -22.85 -3.61 11.84
C MET A 271 -22.31 -3.17 13.20
N LYS A 272 -22.05 -4.14 14.07
CA LYS A 272 -21.44 -3.95 15.39
C LYS A 272 -20.40 -5.04 15.61
N ILE A 273 -19.38 -4.70 16.37
CA ILE A 273 -18.38 -5.66 16.82
C ILE A 273 -18.62 -5.91 18.30
N VAL A 274 -18.79 -7.16 18.67
CA VAL A 274 -19.02 -7.60 20.07
C VAL A 274 -17.97 -8.63 20.46
N ASP A 275 -17.72 -8.78 21.74
CA ASP A 275 -16.81 -9.81 22.24
C ASP A 275 -17.39 -11.20 21.93
N TYR A 276 -16.52 -12.13 21.51
CA TYR A 276 -16.88 -13.51 21.26
C TYR A 276 -16.30 -14.41 22.35
N ASN A 277 -17.17 -15.11 23.06
CA ASN A 277 -16.76 -16.10 24.05
C ASN A 277 -16.87 -17.50 23.44
N PRO A 278 -15.76 -18.25 23.26
CA PRO A 278 -15.80 -19.61 22.71
C PRO A 278 -16.64 -20.60 23.52
N ILE A 279 -16.83 -20.35 24.83
CA ILE A 279 -17.60 -21.21 25.74
C ILE A 279 -19.11 -20.94 25.59
N ASN A 280 -19.49 -19.70 25.28
CA ASN A 280 -20.87 -19.29 25.05
C ASN A 280 -20.92 -18.46 23.75
N PRO A 281 -20.93 -19.11 22.57
CA PRO A 281 -21.01 -18.38 21.30
C PRO A 281 -22.36 -17.66 21.21
N VAL A 282 -22.33 -16.40 20.78
CA VAL A 282 -23.51 -15.52 20.60
C VAL A 282 -24.36 -15.99 19.44
#